data_8985b4c32e3984680883afe1a57bcad1
#
_entry.id   8985b4c32e3984680883afe1a57bcad1
#
_cell.length_a   1.000
_cell.length_b   1.000
_cell.length_c   1.000
_cell.angle_alpha   90.00
_cell.angle_beta   90.00
_cell.angle_gamma   90.00
#
_symmetry.space_group_name_H-M   'P 1'
#
loop_
_entity.id
_entity.type
_entity.pdbx_description
1 polymer ?
#
loop_
_entity_poly.entity_id
_entity_poly.type
_entity_poly.pdbx_seq_one_letter_code
_entity_poly.pdbx_strand_id
1 'polypeptide(L)'
;SIAIRNAARIDSNFMNIIRDNIVSGNVTAARNFAKNTNNPVARIIDKGIQRIGKPIDSIEKSMDNVGVLEMYKLEKNLGILSVISKAAPIFGFVGTLVGLMQMFSSITTSNEFEVSTIAGGIYTKLITSITGLVIGLIAYLGYSYLNTQIDKTSNKMEAASADFLDILQEPTR
;
A
#
# COMPACT_ATOMS: atom_id res chain seq x y z
N SER A 1 -3.24 -8.19 -0.81
CA SER A 1 -3.33 -8.19 -2.29
C SER A 1 -4.76 -8.20 -2.83
N ILE A 2 -5.69 -9.04 -2.32
CA ILE A 2 -7.09 -9.11 -2.77
C ILE A 2 -7.84 -7.79 -2.45
N ALA A 3 -7.66 -7.23 -1.27
CA ALA A 3 -8.29 -5.97 -0.85
C ALA A 3 -7.88 -4.79 -1.77
N ILE A 4 -6.59 -4.66 -2.09
CA ILE A 4 -6.08 -3.60 -2.96
C ILE A 4 -6.59 -3.78 -4.40
N ARG A 5 -6.68 -5.02 -4.88
CA ARG A 5 -7.19 -5.31 -6.22
C ARG A 5 -8.69 -5.04 -6.36
N ASN A 6 -9.47 -5.27 -5.32
CA ASN A 6 -10.89 -4.90 -5.29
C ASN A 6 -11.09 -3.38 -5.15
N ALA A 7 -10.24 -2.71 -4.37
CA ALA A 7 -10.27 -1.25 -4.23
C ALA A 7 -9.95 -0.52 -5.56
N ALA A 8 -9.10 -1.11 -6.41
CA ALA A 8 -8.74 -0.54 -7.70
C ALA A 8 -9.82 -0.70 -8.79
N ARG A 9 -10.80 -1.60 -8.60
CA ARG A 9 -11.94 -1.80 -9.51
C ARG A 9 -13.09 -0.87 -9.13
N ILE A 10 -13.01 0.37 -9.57
CA ILE A 10 -14.18 1.25 -9.59
C ILE A 10 -14.76 1.11 -10.99
N ASP A 11 -16.03 0.76 -11.07
CA ASP A 11 -16.77 0.85 -12.31
C ASP A 11 -16.77 2.32 -12.75
N SER A 12 -16.32 2.60 -13.99
CA SER A 12 -16.32 3.96 -14.56
C SER A 12 -17.70 4.62 -14.50
N ASN A 13 -18.72 3.82 -14.31
CA ASN A 13 -20.12 4.26 -14.24
C ASN A 13 -20.59 4.60 -12.81
N PHE A 14 -19.76 4.33 -11.77
CA PHE A 14 -20.18 4.54 -10.37
C PHE A 14 -20.57 6.00 -10.10
N MET A 15 -19.72 6.95 -10.45
CA MET A 15 -19.98 8.36 -10.21
C MET A 15 -21.14 8.89 -11.05
N ASN A 16 -21.36 8.37 -12.28
CA ASN A 16 -22.52 8.73 -13.10
C ASN A 16 -23.83 8.30 -12.42
N ILE A 17 -23.89 7.08 -11.89
CA ILE A 17 -25.09 6.59 -11.17
C ILE A 17 -25.33 7.44 -9.90
N ILE A 18 -24.29 7.81 -9.18
CA ILE A 18 -24.41 8.71 -8.01
C ILE A 18 -24.94 10.07 -8.45
N ARG A 19 -24.36 10.67 -9.49
CA ARG A 19 -24.80 11.97 -10.04
C ARG A 19 -26.26 11.95 -10.45
N ASP A 20 -26.68 10.96 -11.25
CA ASP A 20 -28.05 10.85 -11.75
C ASP A 20 -29.08 10.77 -10.61
N ASN A 21 -28.76 10.00 -9.57
CA ASN A 21 -29.63 9.89 -8.40
C ASN A 21 -29.67 11.16 -7.55
N ILE A 22 -28.54 11.85 -7.38
CA ILE A 22 -28.49 13.12 -6.61
C ILE A 22 -29.26 14.22 -7.35
N VAL A 23 -29.00 14.40 -8.66
CA VAL A 23 -29.64 15.44 -9.48
C VAL A 23 -31.14 15.20 -9.61
N SER A 24 -31.60 13.95 -9.66
CA SER A 24 -33.03 13.59 -9.64
C SER A 24 -33.69 13.69 -8.26
N GLY A 25 -32.95 14.09 -7.23
CA GLY A 25 -33.47 14.19 -5.85
C GLY A 25 -33.58 12.86 -5.12
N ASN A 26 -33.18 11.74 -5.72
CA ASN A 26 -33.28 10.41 -5.11
C ASN A 26 -32.04 10.08 -4.25
N VAL A 27 -31.80 10.88 -3.23
CA VAL A 27 -30.66 10.74 -2.33
C VAL A 27 -30.60 9.38 -1.65
N THR A 28 -31.74 8.78 -1.34
CA THR A 28 -31.84 7.46 -0.72
C THR A 28 -31.31 6.36 -1.65
N ALA A 29 -31.62 6.42 -2.94
CA ALA A 29 -31.10 5.46 -3.92
C ALA A 29 -29.59 5.62 -4.10
N ALA A 30 -29.09 6.86 -4.21
CA ALA A 30 -27.64 7.13 -4.26
C ALA A 30 -26.92 6.53 -3.06
N ARG A 31 -27.45 6.72 -1.86
CA ARG A 31 -26.88 6.19 -0.62
C ARG A 31 -26.89 4.66 -0.59
N ASN A 32 -28.00 4.02 -0.94
CA ASN A 32 -28.09 2.56 -0.97
C ASN A 32 -27.10 1.96 -1.98
N PHE A 33 -26.94 2.58 -3.14
CA PHE A 33 -25.98 2.16 -4.16
C PHE A 33 -24.54 2.28 -3.64
N ALA A 34 -24.17 3.41 -3.05
CA ALA A 34 -22.85 3.61 -2.46
C ALA A 34 -22.56 2.62 -1.33
N LYS A 35 -23.52 2.40 -0.42
CA LYS A 35 -23.39 1.48 0.72
C LYS A 35 -23.22 0.02 0.29
N ASN A 36 -23.87 -0.39 -0.80
CA ASN A 36 -23.79 -1.77 -1.31
C ASN A 36 -22.54 -2.01 -2.17
N THR A 37 -21.81 -0.96 -2.52
CA THR A 37 -20.58 -1.05 -3.30
C THR A 37 -19.38 -1.16 -2.35
N ASN A 38 -18.76 -2.33 -2.28
CA ASN A 38 -17.66 -2.59 -1.33
C ASN A 38 -16.31 -2.12 -1.88
N ASN A 39 -16.07 -0.81 -1.89
CA ASN A 39 -14.77 -0.22 -2.19
C ASN A 39 -14.54 1.08 -1.39
N PRO A 40 -13.28 1.56 -1.27
CA PRO A 40 -12.96 2.77 -0.52
C PRO A 40 -13.66 4.03 -1.03
N VAL A 41 -13.76 4.20 -2.35
CA VAL A 41 -14.43 5.36 -2.97
C VAL A 41 -15.90 5.41 -2.59
N ALA A 42 -16.60 4.27 -2.67
CA ALA A 42 -18.00 4.19 -2.31
C ALA A 42 -18.25 4.55 -0.84
N ARG A 43 -17.32 4.19 0.06
CA ARG A 43 -17.42 4.56 1.48
C ARG A 43 -17.23 6.06 1.72
N ILE A 44 -16.36 6.71 0.97
CA ILE A 44 -16.18 8.18 1.02
C ILE A 44 -17.44 8.86 0.51
N ILE A 45 -17.97 8.43 -0.63
CA ILE A 45 -19.20 8.99 -1.22
C ILE A 45 -20.43 8.74 -0.34
N ASP A 46 -20.59 7.55 0.24
CA ASP A 46 -21.66 7.29 1.24
C ASP A 46 -21.57 8.29 2.40
N LYS A 47 -20.37 8.60 2.88
CA LYS A 47 -20.17 9.59 3.93
C LYS A 47 -20.56 11.01 3.49
N GLY A 48 -20.22 11.39 2.26
CA GLY A 48 -20.63 12.66 1.67
C GLY A 48 -22.15 12.77 1.58
N ILE A 49 -22.81 11.73 1.06
CA ILE A 49 -24.28 11.66 0.93
C ILE A 49 -24.98 11.81 2.30
N GLN A 50 -24.45 11.17 3.35
CA GLN A 50 -24.99 11.28 4.70
C GLN A 50 -24.91 12.72 5.27
N ARG A 51 -24.08 13.57 4.70
CA ARG A 51 -23.85 14.95 5.13
C ARG A 51 -24.51 15.99 4.24
N ILE A 52 -25.24 15.59 3.21
CA ILE A 52 -26.00 16.52 2.35
C ILE A 52 -26.88 17.44 3.21
N GLY A 53 -26.87 18.72 2.90
CA GLY A 53 -27.58 19.76 3.68
C GLY A 53 -26.72 20.43 4.77
N LYS A 54 -25.47 20.00 4.97
CA LYS A 54 -24.48 20.70 5.81
C LYS A 54 -23.61 21.62 4.94
N PRO A 55 -22.89 22.59 5.55
CA PRO A 55 -21.91 23.40 4.81
C PRO A 55 -20.91 22.51 4.04
N ILE A 56 -20.54 22.92 2.83
CA ILE A 56 -19.71 22.14 1.91
C ILE A 56 -18.38 21.74 2.55
N ASP A 57 -17.73 22.65 3.29
CA ASP A 57 -16.49 22.39 4.02
C ASP A 57 -16.63 21.27 5.06
N SER A 58 -17.82 21.17 5.68
CA SER A 58 -18.12 20.12 6.66
C SER A 58 -18.32 18.75 5.98
N ILE A 59 -18.86 18.76 4.76
CA ILE A 59 -19.00 17.55 3.93
C ILE A 59 -17.62 17.06 3.51
N GLU A 60 -16.82 17.94 2.92
CA GLU A 60 -15.45 17.67 2.47
C GLU A 60 -14.60 17.08 3.61
N LYS A 61 -14.53 17.79 4.74
CA LYS A 61 -13.77 17.30 5.91
C LYS A 61 -14.24 15.93 6.42
N SER A 62 -15.53 15.65 6.33
CA SER A 62 -16.08 14.35 6.74
C SER A 62 -15.68 13.24 5.75
N MET A 63 -15.61 13.54 4.45
CA MET A 63 -15.14 12.62 3.40
C MET A 63 -13.65 12.36 3.53
N ASP A 64 -12.84 13.41 3.76
CA ASP A 64 -11.40 13.30 3.98
C ASP A 64 -11.05 12.40 5.15
N ASN A 65 -11.76 12.55 6.28
CA ASN A 65 -11.56 11.68 7.43
C ASN A 65 -11.80 10.20 7.11
N VAL A 66 -12.79 9.89 6.28
CA VAL A 66 -13.02 8.50 5.81
C VAL A 66 -11.90 8.08 4.86
N GLY A 67 -11.46 8.98 3.97
CA GLY A 67 -10.34 8.75 3.06
C GLY A 67 -9.07 8.34 3.79
N VAL A 68 -8.68 9.11 4.83
CA VAL A 68 -7.51 8.80 5.68
C VAL A 68 -7.64 7.41 6.34
N LEU A 69 -8.82 7.07 6.86
CA LEU A 69 -9.05 5.75 7.47
C LEU A 69 -8.96 4.61 6.46
N GLU A 70 -9.46 4.80 5.25
CA GLU A 70 -9.37 3.81 4.19
C GLU A 70 -7.92 3.62 3.70
N MET A 71 -7.16 4.72 3.57
CA MET A 71 -5.73 4.66 3.25
C MET A 71 -4.96 3.88 4.31
N TYR A 72 -5.17 4.19 5.60
CA TYR A 72 -4.55 3.45 6.69
C TYR A 72 -4.82 1.93 6.61
N LYS A 73 -6.05 1.53 6.27
CA LYS A 73 -6.40 0.11 6.10
C LYS A 73 -5.65 -0.56 4.95
N LEU A 74 -5.44 0.17 3.85
CA LEU A 74 -4.71 -0.33 2.69
C LEU A 74 -3.21 -0.47 2.97
N GLU A 75 -2.63 0.47 3.72
CA GLU A 75 -1.21 0.52 4.03
C GLU A 75 -0.78 -0.40 5.18
N LYS A 76 -1.72 -0.80 6.05
CA LYS A 76 -1.44 -1.49 7.32
C LYS A 76 -0.42 -2.64 7.22
N ASN A 77 -0.47 -3.45 6.18
CA ASN A 77 0.43 -4.60 6.01
C ASN A 77 1.61 -4.31 5.07
N LEU A 78 1.63 -3.14 4.44
CA LEU A 78 2.68 -2.75 3.51
C LEU A 78 3.98 -2.43 4.25
N GLY A 79 3.88 -1.88 5.46
CA GLY A 79 5.02 -1.56 6.31
C GLY A 79 5.89 -2.78 6.62
N ILE A 80 5.30 -3.95 6.85
CA ILE A 80 6.06 -5.19 7.09
C ILE A 80 6.91 -5.55 5.88
N LEU A 81 6.34 -5.45 4.68
CA LEU A 81 7.07 -5.76 3.44
C LEU A 81 8.21 -4.77 3.20
N SER A 82 7.99 -3.48 3.52
CA SER A 82 9.04 -2.45 3.50
C SER A 82 10.16 -2.75 4.48
N VAL A 83 9.86 -3.21 5.69
CA VAL A 83 10.89 -3.59 6.68
C VAL A 83 11.69 -4.79 6.18
N ILE A 84 11.04 -5.84 5.68
CA ILE A 84 11.72 -7.03 5.16
C ILE A 84 12.65 -6.67 3.99
N SER A 85 12.20 -5.82 3.07
CA SER A 85 12.99 -5.41 1.91
C SER A 85 14.30 -4.71 2.29
N LYS A 86 14.31 -3.99 3.40
CA LYS A 86 15.50 -3.29 3.92
C LYS A 86 16.33 -4.16 4.86
N ALA A 87 15.68 -4.93 5.74
CA ALA A 87 16.36 -5.70 6.77
C ALA A 87 17.04 -6.97 6.21
N ALA A 88 16.42 -7.66 5.24
CA ALA A 88 16.97 -8.92 4.73
C ALA A 88 18.38 -8.76 4.11
N PRO A 89 18.68 -7.75 3.28
CA PRO A 89 20.03 -7.50 2.80
C PRO A 89 21.04 -7.20 3.92
N ILE A 90 20.61 -6.44 4.94
CA ILE A 90 21.46 -6.08 6.09
C ILE A 90 21.83 -7.34 6.88
N PHE A 91 20.85 -8.22 7.16
CA PHE A 91 21.13 -9.49 7.83
C PHE A 91 22.03 -10.39 7.00
N GLY A 92 21.85 -10.43 5.68
CA GLY A 92 22.75 -11.15 4.78
C GLY A 92 24.21 -10.64 4.89
N PHE A 93 24.38 -9.33 4.87
CA PHE A 93 25.69 -8.70 4.99
C PHE A 93 26.33 -8.93 6.38
N VAL A 94 25.59 -8.73 7.46
CA VAL A 94 26.07 -8.99 8.84
C VAL A 94 26.47 -10.47 8.99
N GLY A 95 25.69 -11.40 8.44
CA GLY A 95 26.04 -12.82 8.46
C GLY A 95 27.37 -13.12 7.76
N THR A 96 27.64 -12.42 6.65
CA THR A 96 28.93 -12.52 5.95
C THR A 96 30.09 -12.01 6.82
N LEU A 97 29.95 -10.84 7.44
CA LEU A 97 30.98 -10.26 8.30
C LEU A 97 31.30 -11.16 9.50
N VAL A 98 30.28 -11.61 10.23
CA VAL A 98 30.44 -12.55 11.37
C VAL A 98 31.13 -13.83 10.91
N GLY A 99 30.73 -14.38 9.78
CA GLY A 99 31.35 -15.59 9.24
C GLY A 99 32.79 -15.40 8.82
N LEU A 100 33.17 -14.25 8.27
CA LEU A 100 34.57 -13.93 7.95
C LEU A 100 35.39 -13.74 9.22
N MET A 101 34.87 -13.06 10.24
CA MET A 101 35.53 -12.93 11.54
C MET A 101 35.86 -14.30 12.16
N GLN A 102 34.87 -15.23 12.18
CA GLN A 102 35.10 -16.58 12.68
C GLN A 102 36.13 -17.35 11.89
N MET A 103 36.15 -17.23 10.57
CA MET A 103 37.12 -17.86 9.69
C MET A 103 38.54 -17.33 9.98
N PHE A 104 38.73 -16.02 10.06
CA PHE A 104 40.03 -15.45 10.40
C PHE A 104 40.52 -15.81 11.80
N SER A 105 39.61 -15.84 12.77
CA SER A 105 39.95 -16.32 14.13
C SER A 105 40.43 -17.77 14.13
N SER A 106 39.80 -18.65 13.34
CA SER A 106 40.26 -20.05 13.25
C SER A 106 41.63 -20.19 12.60
N ILE A 107 41.94 -19.42 11.56
CA ILE A 107 43.26 -19.40 10.92
C ILE A 107 44.36 -18.96 11.88
N THR A 108 44.12 -17.93 12.67
CA THR A 108 45.10 -17.43 13.65
C THR A 108 45.36 -18.41 14.80
N THR A 109 44.37 -19.27 15.12
CA THR A 109 44.47 -20.24 16.21
C THR A 109 45.13 -21.55 15.76
N SER A 110 44.84 -22.02 14.53
CA SER A 110 45.34 -23.32 14.03
C SER A 110 46.73 -23.23 13.38
N ASN A 111 47.21 -22.07 13.03
CA ASN A 111 48.47 -21.83 12.32
C ASN A 111 48.56 -22.58 10.95
N GLU A 112 47.43 -23.11 10.45
CA GLU A 112 47.34 -23.75 9.15
C GLU A 112 46.82 -22.77 8.11
N PHE A 113 47.60 -22.54 7.07
CA PHE A 113 47.32 -21.58 6.00
C PHE A 113 47.06 -22.33 4.71
N GLU A 114 45.89 -23.01 4.60
CA GLU A 114 45.46 -23.61 3.33
C GLU A 114 44.55 -22.68 2.53
N VAL A 115 44.98 -22.27 1.35
CA VAL A 115 44.25 -21.37 0.45
C VAL A 115 42.91 -21.96 0.05
N SER A 116 42.80 -23.29 -0.09
CA SER A 116 41.54 -24.03 -0.42
C SER A 116 40.52 -23.86 0.67
N THR A 117 40.91 -23.97 1.94
CA THR A 117 40.03 -23.82 3.11
C THR A 117 39.50 -22.41 3.24
N ILE A 118 40.37 -21.42 2.98
CA ILE A 118 40.03 -19.99 2.98
C ILE A 118 39.00 -19.70 1.87
N ALA A 119 39.27 -20.14 0.64
CA ALA A 119 38.40 -19.92 -0.49
C ALA A 119 37.01 -20.56 -0.29
N GLY A 120 36.95 -21.78 0.24
CA GLY A 120 35.70 -22.45 0.58
C GLY A 120 34.91 -21.74 1.69
N GLY A 121 35.60 -21.21 2.70
CA GLY A 121 35.00 -20.42 3.77
C GLY A 121 34.37 -19.12 3.25
N ILE A 122 35.08 -18.38 2.42
CA ILE A 122 34.58 -17.14 1.80
C ILE A 122 33.38 -17.43 0.91
N TYR A 123 33.46 -18.46 0.04
CA TYR A 123 32.36 -18.86 -0.84
C TYR A 123 31.06 -19.12 -0.07
N THR A 124 31.13 -19.90 1.01
CA THR A 124 29.96 -20.23 1.86
C THR A 124 29.34 -18.97 2.49
N LYS A 125 30.18 -18.01 2.89
CA LYS A 125 29.68 -16.75 3.50
C LYS A 125 29.05 -15.81 2.45
N LEU A 126 29.56 -15.79 1.23
CA LEU A 126 28.96 -15.04 0.12
C LEU A 126 27.55 -15.54 -0.23
N ILE A 127 27.29 -16.84 -0.16
CA ILE A 127 25.95 -17.42 -0.38
C ILE A 127 24.93 -16.81 0.60
N THR A 128 25.28 -16.63 1.87
CA THR A 128 24.41 -16.02 2.88
C THR A 128 24.03 -14.59 2.51
N SER A 129 25.00 -13.80 2.03
CA SER A 129 24.77 -12.43 1.59
C SER A 129 23.84 -12.37 0.36
N ILE A 130 24.12 -13.23 -0.64
CA ILE A 130 23.29 -13.35 -1.85
C ILE A 130 21.84 -13.72 -1.49
N THR A 131 21.66 -14.65 -0.59
CA THR A 131 20.31 -15.07 -0.12
C THR A 131 19.57 -13.90 0.52
N GLY A 132 20.22 -13.12 1.39
CA GLY A 132 19.62 -11.92 1.99
C GLY A 132 19.23 -10.86 0.95
N LEU A 133 20.09 -10.64 -0.06
CA LEU A 133 19.83 -9.72 -1.17
C LEU A 133 18.63 -10.17 -2.01
N VAL A 134 18.54 -11.46 -2.36
CA VAL A 134 17.44 -12.01 -3.17
C VAL A 134 16.12 -11.87 -2.42
N ILE A 135 16.07 -12.21 -1.12
CA ILE A 135 14.86 -12.05 -0.30
C ILE A 135 14.46 -10.57 -0.24
N GLY A 136 15.41 -9.68 0.00
CA GLY A 136 15.17 -8.24 0.04
C GLY A 136 14.64 -7.70 -1.29
N LEU A 137 15.19 -8.15 -2.41
CA LEU A 137 14.75 -7.75 -3.74
C LEU A 137 13.31 -8.20 -4.02
N ILE A 138 12.96 -9.45 -3.73
CA ILE A 138 11.59 -9.96 -3.91
C ILE A 138 10.60 -9.17 -3.05
N ALA A 139 10.95 -8.91 -1.79
CA ALA A 139 10.13 -8.11 -0.89
C ALA A 139 9.96 -6.66 -1.39
N TYR A 140 11.04 -6.06 -1.92
CA TYR A 140 11.02 -4.71 -2.49
C TYR A 140 10.12 -4.62 -3.72
N LEU A 141 10.20 -5.55 -4.66
CA LEU A 141 9.35 -5.58 -5.84
C LEU A 141 7.87 -5.71 -5.45
N GLY A 142 7.57 -6.60 -4.49
CA GLY A 142 6.22 -6.74 -3.95
C GLY A 142 5.72 -5.47 -3.28
N TYR A 143 6.55 -4.82 -2.45
CA TYR A 143 6.25 -3.54 -1.81
C TYR A 143 5.97 -2.45 -2.84
N SER A 144 6.86 -2.27 -3.81
CA SER A 144 6.75 -1.22 -4.84
C SER A 144 5.49 -1.38 -5.68
N TYR A 145 5.18 -2.61 -6.10
CA TYR A 145 3.95 -2.88 -6.84
C TYR A 145 2.69 -2.55 -6.03
N LEU A 146 2.62 -2.98 -4.78
CA LEU A 146 1.45 -2.74 -3.92
C LEU A 146 1.31 -1.25 -3.59
N ASN A 147 2.41 -0.56 -3.33
CA ASN A 147 2.41 0.89 -3.08
C ASN A 147 1.82 1.65 -4.28
N THR A 148 2.26 1.34 -5.50
CA THR A 148 1.72 1.94 -6.71
C THR A 148 0.20 1.71 -6.87
N GLN A 149 -0.32 0.55 -6.46
CA GLN A 149 -1.77 0.30 -6.49
C GLN A 149 -2.52 1.11 -5.42
N ILE A 150 -1.92 1.33 -4.26
CA ILE A 150 -2.47 2.18 -3.20
C ILE A 150 -2.52 3.63 -3.67
N ASP A 151 -1.43 4.15 -4.25
CA ASP A 151 -1.38 5.52 -4.79
C ASP A 151 -2.46 5.74 -5.85
N LYS A 152 -2.65 4.79 -6.78
CA LYS A 152 -3.75 4.83 -7.76
C LYS A 152 -5.12 4.87 -7.11
N THR A 153 -5.30 4.14 -6.00
CA THR A 153 -6.57 4.13 -5.28
C THR A 153 -6.79 5.45 -4.55
N SER A 154 -5.74 6.04 -3.96
CA SER A 154 -5.78 7.39 -3.36
C SER A 154 -6.24 8.43 -4.38
N ASN A 155 -5.59 8.49 -5.54
CA ASN A 155 -5.95 9.43 -6.59
C ASN A 155 -7.42 9.27 -7.05
N LYS A 156 -7.93 8.04 -7.12
CA LYS A 156 -9.34 7.79 -7.44
C LYS A 156 -10.29 8.26 -6.33
N MET A 157 -9.89 8.12 -5.09
CA MET A 157 -10.66 8.61 -3.94
C MET A 157 -10.76 10.13 -3.95
N GLU A 158 -9.63 10.80 -4.19
CA GLU A 158 -9.58 12.27 -4.30
C GLU A 158 -10.41 12.78 -5.48
N ALA A 159 -10.25 12.18 -6.66
CA ALA A 159 -11.03 12.55 -7.84
C ALA A 159 -12.54 12.38 -7.61
N ALA A 160 -12.96 11.26 -7.02
CA ALA A 160 -14.37 11.03 -6.74
C ALA A 160 -14.92 11.96 -5.64
N SER A 161 -14.10 12.34 -4.66
CA SER A 161 -14.47 13.37 -3.67
C SER A 161 -14.72 14.70 -4.33
N ALA A 162 -13.82 15.16 -5.19
CA ALA A 162 -13.96 16.41 -5.93
C ALA A 162 -15.20 16.38 -6.82
N ASP A 163 -15.39 15.32 -7.63
CA ASP A 163 -16.58 15.16 -8.47
C ASP A 163 -17.88 15.19 -7.66
N PHE A 164 -17.89 14.59 -6.48
CA PHE A 164 -19.08 14.61 -5.63
C PHE A 164 -19.40 16.01 -5.08
N LEU A 165 -18.38 16.75 -4.65
CA LEU A 165 -18.56 18.13 -4.19
C LEU A 165 -19.04 19.05 -5.31
N ASP A 166 -18.55 18.85 -6.55
CA ASP A 166 -19.01 19.58 -7.74
C ASP A 166 -20.48 19.28 -8.03
N ILE A 167 -20.92 18.00 -7.94
CA ILE A 167 -22.34 17.62 -8.11
C ILE A 167 -23.24 18.35 -7.11
N LEU A 168 -22.78 18.54 -5.87
CA LEU A 168 -23.56 19.25 -4.86
C LEU A 168 -23.63 20.77 -5.08
N GLN A 169 -22.70 21.33 -5.85
CA GLN A 169 -22.65 22.75 -6.18
C GLN A 169 -23.33 23.08 -7.54
N GLU A 170 -23.62 22.06 -8.36
CA GLU A 170 -24.39 22.26 -9.59
C GLU A 170 -25.78 22.82 -9.24
N PRO A 171 -26.23 23.91 -9.90
CA PRO A 171 -27.57 24.43 -9.72
C PRO A 171 -28.59 23.36 -10.14
N THR A 172 -29.44 22.95 -9.21
CA THR A 172 -30.58 22.08 -9.50
C THR A 172 -31.45 22.72 -10.59
N ARG A 173 -31.53 22.07 -11.74
CA ARG A 173 -32.46 22.44 -12.82
C ARG A 173 -33.88 22.04 -12.47
#